data_24cd1b252fbab1d497207eb50436a35b
#
_entry.id   24cd1b252fbab1d497207eb50436a35b
#
_cell.length_a   1.000
_cell.length_b   1.000
_cell.length_c   1.000
_cell.angle_alpha   90.00
_cell.angle_beta   90.00
_cell.angle_gamma   90.00
#
_symmetry.space_group_name_H-M   'P 1'
#
loop_
_entity.id
_entity.type
_entity.pdbx_description
1 polymer ?
#
loop_
_entity_poly.entity_id
_entity_poly.type
_entity_poly.pdbx_seq_one_letter_code
_entity_poly.pdbx_strand_id
1 'polypeptide(L)'
;MKRRAGEHGQRRLRVFVLDCEALSLAVRGDRKMIAWLDLAARGEAEVVTSPMTLVEAYDGRTTEQRWDWVLSRLQVVDIGKDEARQARRLLADAKLHGHKYAIDAVLAVIARQQKGQVTVFTSDVDDLEKLVSGTIVVKKV
;
A
#
# COMPACT_ATOMS: atom_id res chain seq x y z
N MET A 1 -27.37 -4.71 -6.44
CA MET A 1 -26.73 -5.24 -6.51
C MET A 1 -26.31 -5.63 -6.37
N LYS A 2 -26.24 -5.17 -6.60
CA LYS A 2 -25.39 -5.60 -6.69
C LYS A 2 -24.85 -6.28 -6.93
N ARG A 3 -24.73 -6.23 -7.33
CA ARG A 3 -23.86 -6.89 -7.77
C ARG A 3 -23.54 -7.71 -7.61
N ARG A 4 -23.85 -7.61 -7.98
CA ARG A 4 -23.30 -8.42 -8.11
C ARG A 4 -22.68 -9.00 -8.17
N ALA A 5 -22.90 -8.83 -8.26
CA ALA A 5 -22.09 -9.44 -8.59
C ALA A 5 -21.83 -10.09 -8.94
N GLY A 6 -22.06 -10.07 -9.31
CA GLY A 6 -21.58 -10.65 -9.75
C GLY A 6 -21.66 -10.99 -10.48
N GLU A 7 -21.78 -10.67 -10.68
CA GLU A 7 -21.63 -10.82 -11.30
C GLU A 7 -21.25 -10.95 -12.09
N HIS A 8 -21.13 -11.32 -12.76
CA HIS A 8 -20.65 -11.12 -13.33
C HIS A 8 -19.71 -11.24 -13.82
N GLY A 9 -20.06 -11.41 -15.37
CA GLY A 9 -18.66 -11.21 -15.49
C GLY A 9 -18.04 -10.71 -14.20
N GLN A 10 -17.04 -11.33 -13.79
CA GLN A 10 -16.47 -11.00 -12.51
C GLN A 10 -15.40 -9.95 -12.65
N ARG A 11 -15.67 -8.77 -12.14
CA ARG A 11 -14.64 -7.75 -12.04
C ARG A 11 -13.64 -8.16 -10.99
N ARG A 12 -12.37 -8.09 -11.33
CA ARG A 12 -11.31 -8.24 -10.35
C ARG A 12 -11.26 -6.99 -9.48
N LEU A 13 -11.22 -7.21 -8.18
CA LEU A 13 -11.00 -6.13 -7.24
C LEU A 13 -9.60 -5.54 -7.47
N ARG A 14 -9.49 -4.23 -7.51
CA ARG A 14 -8.21 -3.54 -7.57
C ARG A 14 -7.85 -3.08 -6.18
N VAL A 15 -6.58 -3.23 -5.82
CA VAL A 15 -6.06 -2.80 -4.53
C VAL A 15 -4.82 -1.97 -4.74
N PHE A 16 -4.81 -0.77 -4.18
CA PHE A 16 -3.65 0.12 -4.20
C PHE A 16 -2.98 0.07 -2.83
N VAL A 17 -1.70 -0.25 -2.82
CA VAL A 17 -0.90 -0.29 -1.59
C VAL A 17 0.05 0.89 -1.63
N LEU A 18 0.00 1.75 -0.62
CA LEU A 18 0.80 2.97 -0.59
C LEU A 18 2.00 2.81 0.33
N ASP A 19 3.20 3.11 -0.19
CA ASP A 19 4.38 3.22 0.65
C ASP A 19 4.45 4.62 1.29
N CYS A 20 5.53 4.86 2.01
CA CYS A 20 5.79 6.13 2.70
C CYS A 20 5.70 7.34 1.76
N GLU A 21 6.37 7.27 0.60
CA GLU A 21 6.40 8.41 -0.32
C GLU A 21 5.03 8.64 -0.96
N ALA A 22 4.34 7.57 -1.37
CA ALA A 22 3.00 7.68 -1.92
C ALA A 22 2.04 8.31 -0.90
N LEU A 23 2.13 7.87 0.35
CA LEU A 23 1.30 8.40 1.42
C LEU A 23 1.62 9.88 1.69
N SER A 24 2.90 10.24 1.72
CA SER A 24 3.32 11.63 1.89
C SER A 24 2.81 12.52 0.77
N LEU A 25 2.88 12.04 -0.47
CA LEU A 25 2.35 12.77 -1.62
C LEU A 25 0.85 13.02 -1.47
N ALA A 26 0.11 12.01 -1.03
CA ALA A 26 -1.34 12.15 -0.81
C ALA A 26 -1.63 13.23 0.24
N VAL A 27 -0.92 13.19 1.36
CA VAL A 27 -1.12 14.15 2.45
C VAL A 27 -0.75 15.57 2.01
N ARG A 28 0.29 15.70 1.17
CA ARG A 28 0.69 17.00 0.64
C ARG A 28 -0.21 17.50 -0.50
N GLY A 29 -1.14 16.68 -0.96
CA GLY A 29 -2.09 17.08 -2.00
C GLY A 29 -1.55 16.93 -3.42
N ASP A 30 -0.60 16.03 -3.64
CA ASP A 30 -0.10 15.76 -4.99
C ASP A 30 -1.24 15.36 -5.92
N ARG A 31 -1.34 16.01 -7.07
CA ARG A 31 -2.47 15.84 -7.97
C ARG A 31 -2.64 14.42 -8.47
N LYS A 32 -1.54 13.76 -8.83
CA LYS A 32 -1.61 12.39 -9.35
C LYS A 32 -2.06 11.43 -8.26
N MET A 33 -1.50 11.60 -7.05
CA MET A 33 -1.85 10.70 -5.95
C MET A 33 -3.30 10.91 -5.53
N ILE A 34 -3.76 12.16 -5.46
CA ILE A 34 -5.15 12.46 -5.15
C ILE A 34 -6.08 11.84 -6.21
N ALA A 35 -5.69 11.89 -7.49
CA ALA A 35 -6.49 11.28 -8.55
C ALA A 35 -6.67 9.78 -8.36
N TRP A 36 -5.61 9.07 -7.90
CA TRP A 36 -5.72 7.65 -7.58
C TRP A 36 -6.67 7.41 -6.42
N LEU A 37 -6.59 8.24 -5.37
CA LEU A 37 -7.51 8.13 -4.24
C LEU A 37 -8.96 8.41 -4.64
N ASP A 38 -9.17 9.37 -5.51
CA ASP A 38 -10.51 9.68 -6.03
C ASP A 38 -11.07 8.51 -6.84
N LEU A 39 -10.23 7.88 -7.65
CA LEU A 39 -10.62 6.69 -8.40
C LEU A 39 -11.09 5.59 -7.45
N ALA A 40 -10.33 5.35 -6.40
CA ALA A 40 -10.68 4.35 -5.39
C ALA A 40 -11.99 4.72 -4.68
N ALA A 41 -12.17 5.98 -4.33
CA ALA A 41 -13.37 6.46 -3.64
C ALA A 41 -14.65 6.26 -4.47
N ARG A 42 -14.52 6.19 -5.79
CA ARG A 42 -15.64 5.89 -6.69
C ARG A 42 -15.95 4.39 -6.78
N GLY A 43 -15.33 3.57 -5.94
CA GLY A 43 -15.55 2.12 -5.93
C GLY A 43 -14.68 1.35 -6.91
N GLU A 44 -13.70 1.99 -7.54
CA GLU A 44 -12.84 1.35 -8.53
C GLU A 44 -11.68 0.58 -7.91
N ALA A 45 -11.35 0.86 -6.65
CA ALA A 45 -10.26 0.20 -5.96
C ALA A 45 -10.39 0.37 -4.45
N GLU A 46 -9.71 -0.50 -3.71
CA GLU A 46 -9.45 -0.30 -2.29
C GLU A 46 -8.03 0.24 -2.12
N VAL A 47 -7.82 1.02 -1.06
CA VAL A 47 -6.49 1.58 -0.76
C VAL A 47 -6.07 1.10 0.62
N VAL A 48 -4.88 0.55 0.72
CA VAL A 48 -4.36 0.04 1.99
C VAL A 48 -2.93 0.53 2.22
N THR A 49 -2.53 0.56 3.46
CA THR A 49 -1.14 0.82 3.84
C THR A 49 -0.83 0.13 5.17
N SER A 50 0.41 0.23 5.60
CA SER A 50 0.91 -0.35 6.85
C SER A 50 0.90 0.70 7.96
N PRO A 51 0.69 0.29 9.23
CA PRO A 51 0.89 1.20 10.36
C PRO A 51 2.30 1.79 10.40
N MET A 52 3.30 1.02 10.01
CA MET A 52 4.69 1.50 9.99
C MET A 52 4.90 2.56 8.93
N THR A 53 4.19 2.47 7.81
CA THR A 53 4.24 3.48 6.76
C THR A 53 3.72 4.82 7.26
N LEU A 54 2.66 4.79 8.08
CA LEU A 54 2.13 6.01 8.70
C LEU A 54 3.19 6.71 9.56
N VAL A 55 3.90 5.93 10.35
CA VAL A 55 4.93 6.48 11.23
C VAL A 55 6.07 7.07 10.41
N GLU A 56 6.52 6.34 9.40
CA GLU A 56 7.63 6.78 8.55
C GLU A 56 7.30 8.03 7.75
N ALA A 57 6.05 8.19 7.35
CA ALA A 57 5.63 9.32 6.50
C ALA A 57 5.46 10.63 7.27
N TYR A 58 5.46 10.59 8.59
CA TYR A 58 5.30 11.80 9.39
C TYR A 58 6.48 12.75 9.20
N ASP A 59 6.21 14.02 8.93
CA ASP A 59 7.28 15.02 8.75
C ASP A 59 7.04 16.33 9.53
N GLY A 60 5.91 16.45 10.23
CA GLY A 60 5.60 17.62 11.06
C GLY A 60 5.17 18.87 10.31
N ARG A 61 5.16 18.85 8.98
CA ARG A 61 4.80 20.03 8.17
C ARG A 61 3.36 20.01 7.68
N THR A 62 2.72 18.87 7.77
CA THR A 62 1.33 18.72 7.36
C THR A 62 0.43 18.72 8.58
N THR A 63 -0.80 19.19 8.42
CA THR A 63 -1.75 19.31 9.53
C THR A 63 -2.41 17.96 9.84
N GLU A 64 -2.88 17.80 11.07
CA GLU A 64 -3.67 16.63 11.44
C GLU A 64 -4.95 16.54 10.62
N GLN A 65 -5.51 17.68 10.24
CA GLN A 65 -6.69 17.72 9.39
C GLN A 65 -6.44 17.07 8.04
N ARG A 66 -5.28 17.33 7.42
CA ARG A 66 -4.90 16.70 6.16
C ARG A 66 -4.71 15.19 6.34
N TRP A 67 -4.05 14.80 7.42
CA TRP A 67 -3.86 13.38 7.74
C TRP A 67 -5.20 12.68 7.93
N ASP A 68 -6.13 13.28 8.68
CA ASP A 68 -7.45 12.70 8.91
C ASP A 68 -8.19 12.50 7.59
N TRP A 69 -8.09 13.46 6.69
CA TRP A 69 -8.72 13.34 5.38
C TRP A 69 -8.17 12.15 4.59
N VAL A 70 -6.85 12.03 4.52
CA VAL A 70 -6.21 10.93 3.78
C VAL A 70 -6.57 9.59 4.44
N LEU A 71 -6.48 9.51 5.76
CA LEU A 71 -6.79 8.28 6.49
C LEU A 71 -8.25 7.84 6.33
N SER A 72 -9.15 8.79 6.08
CA SER A 72 -10.55 8.44 5.80
C SER A 72 -10.74 7.77 4.44
N ARG A 73 -9.73 7.83 3.57
CA ARG A 73 -9.77 7.30 2.21
C ARG A 73 -9.08 5.96 2.05
N LEU A 74 -8.50 5.43 3.11
CA LEU A 74 -7.74 4.19 3.02
C LEU A 74 -7.90 3.36 4.28
N GLN A 75 -7.44 2.12 4.21
CA GLN A 75 -7.42 1.22 5.34
C GLN A 75 -5.98 0.99 5.78
N VAL A 76 -5.74 1.14 7.07
CA VAL A 76 -4.46 0.77 7.67
C VAL A 76 -4.59 -0.67 8.15
N VAL A 77 -3.81 -1.56 7.55
CA VAL A 77 -3.90 -3.00 7.81
C VAL A 77 -3.10 -3.34 9.07
N ASP A 78 -3.75 -3.98 10.02
CA ASP A 78 -3.06 -4.40 11.25
C ASP A 78 -1.95 -5.41 10.93
N ILE A 79 -0.84 -5.30 11.65
CA ILE A 79 0.28 -6.25 11.55
C ILE A 79 0.55 -6.83 12.92
N GLY A 80 0.82 -8.13 12.93
CA GLY A 80 1.09 -8.84 14.15
C GLY A 80 2.27 -9.78 13.98
N LYS A 81 2.35 -10.76 14.86
CA LYS A 81 3.47 -11.71 14.89
C LYS A 81 3.63 -12.48 13.58
N ASP A 82 2.52 -12.90 12.99
CA ASP A 82 2.59 -13.70 11.75
C ASP A 82 3.11 -12.87 10.59
N GLU A 83 2.65 -11.62 10.46
CA GLU A 83 3.14 -10.71 9.44
C GLU A 83 4.63 -10.39 9.63
N ALA A 84 5.05 -10.22 10.88
CA ALA A 84 6.46 -9.98 11.18
C ALA A 84 7.33 -11.19 10.79
N ARG A 85 6.85 -12.40 11.03
CA ARG A 85 7.55 -13.61 10.59
C ARG A 85 7.67 -13.70 9.08
N GLN A 86 6.58 -13.40 8.39
CA GLN A 86 6.56 -13.40 6.93
C GLN A 86 7.53 -12.36 6.37
N ALA A 87 7.55 -11.16 6.96
CA ALA A 87 8.46 -10.10 6.54
C ALA A 87 9.93 -10.52 6.70
N ARG A 88 10.27 -11.15 7.82
CA ARG A 88 11.62 -11.69 8.02
C ARG A 88 11.99 -12.71 6.96
N ARG A 89 11.06 -13.58 6.59
CA ARG A 89 11.30 -14.58 5.55
C ARG A 89 11.54 -13.93 4.19
N LEU A 90 10.75 -12.91 3.85
CA LEU A 90 10.96 -12.18 2.60
C LEU A 90 12.34 -11.54 2.55
N LEU A 91 12.78 -10.96 3.65
CA LEU A 91 14.11 -10.37 3.73
C LEU A 91 15.21 -11.41 3.57
N ALA A 92 15.07 -12.56 4.23
CA ALA A 92 16.04 -13.64 4.13
C ALA A 92 16.14 -14.14 2.68
N ASP A 93 15.01 -14.36 2.03
CA ASP A 93 14.99 -14.87 0.66
C ASP A 93 15.59 -13.87 -0.33
N ALA A 94 15.38 -12.57 -0.11
CA ALA A 94 15.92 -11.51 -0.95
C ALA A 94 17.35 -11.12 -0.54
N LYS A 95 17.88 -11.68 0.55
CA LYS A 95 19.19 -11.34 1.10
C LYS A 95 19.33 -9.86 1.44
N LEU A 96 18.29 -9.30 2.04
CA LEU A 96 18.23 -7.91 2.47
C LEU A 96 18.26 -7.83 4.00
N HIS A 97 18.80 -6.70 4.49
CA HIS A 97 18.90 -6.49 5.94
C HIS A 97 17.62 -5.85 6.49
N GLY A 98 17.16 -6.36 7.65
CA GLY A 98 15.99 -5.82 8.33
C GLY A 98 16.14 -4.36 8.73
N HIS A 99 17.34 -3.97 9.15
CA HIS A 99 17.59 -2.60 9.58
C HIS A 99 17.18 -1.55 8.53
N LYS A 100 17.48 -1.83 7.27
CA LYS A 100 17.19 -0.90 6.18
C LYS A 100 15.82 -1.14 5.55
N TYR A 101 15.38 -2.38 5.48
CA TYR A 101 14.23 -2.76 4.65
C TYR A 101 13.04 -3.27 5.45
N ALA A 102 13.03 -3.07 6.77
CA ALA A 102 11.95 -3.60 7.62
C ALA A 102 10.56 -3.10 7.19
N ILE A 103 10.43 -1.80 6.95
CA ILE A 103 9.15 -1.19 6.62
C ILE A 103 8.68 -1.65 5.25
N ASP A 104 9.59 -1.73 4.28
CA ASP A 104 9.28 -2.25 2.94
C ASP A 104 8.86 -3.71 3.00
N ALA A 105 9.52 -4.52 3.82
CA ALA A 105 9.18 -5.93 3.96
C ALA A 105 7.78 -6.13 4.54
N VAL A 106 7.42 -5.34 5.55
CA VAL A 106 6.07 -5.39 6.13
C VAL A 106 5.03 -4.96 5.09
N LEU A 107 5.33 -3.91 4.33
CA LEU A 107 4.42 -3.47 3.27
C LEU A 107 4.25 -4.54 2.21
N ALA A 108 5.33 -5.23 1.85
CA ALA A 108 5.29 -6.33 0.89
C ALA A 108 4.41 -7.48 1.39
N VAL A 109 4.47 -7.81 2.68
CA VAL A 109 3.60 -8.82 3.28
C VAL A 109 2.13 -8.40 3.12
N ILE A 110 1.82 -7.15 3.43
CA ILE A 110 0.46 -6.63 3.28
C ILE A 110 0.00 -6.74 1.82
N ALA A 111 0.87 -6.35 0.88
CA ALA A 111 0.55 -6.43 -0.55
C ALA A 111 0.26 -7.87 -0.97
N ARG A 112 1.05 -8.82 -0.49
CA ARG A 112 0.87 -10.25 -0.82
C ARG A 112 -0.41 -10.83 -0.24
N GLN A 113 -0.91 -10.27 0.84
CA GLN A 113 -2.15 -10.73 1.47
C GLN A 113 -3.40 -10.24 0.74
N GLN A 114 -3.28 -9.23 -0.09
CA GLN A 114 -4.44 -8.66 -0.78
C GLN A 114 -4.89 -9.56 -1.91
N LYS A 115 -6.22 -9.62 -2.10
CA LYS A 115 -6.83 -10.38 -3.19
C LYS A 115 -7.13 -9.43 -4.34
N GLY A 116 -7.05 -9.93 -5.57
CA GLY A 116 -7.37 -9.15 -6.75
C GLY A 116 -6.13 -8.61 -7.45
N GLN A 117 -6.28 -7.52 -8.15
CA GLN A 117 -5.18 -6.83 -8.84
C GLN A 117 -4.51 -5.85 -7.91
N VAL A 118 -3.29 -6.13 -7.51
CA VAL A 118 -2.56 -5.33 -6.52
C VAL A 118 -1.51 -4.48 -7.21
N THR A 119 -1.53 -3.17 -6.93
CA THR A 119 -0.50 -2.22 -7.36
C THR A 119 0.10 -1.57 -6.12
N VAL A 120 1.42 -1.65 -5.98
CA VAL A 120 2.14 -0.94 -4.93
C VAL A 120 2.69 0.36 -5.50
N PHE A 121 2.32 1.49 -4.91
CA PHE A 121 2.84 2.80 -5.28
C PHE A 121 4.03 3.12 -4.39
N THR A 122 5.18 3.37 -5.00
CA THR A 122 6.44 3.52 -4.26
C THR A 122 7.41 4.44 -5.00
N SER A 123 8.31 5.07 -4.27
CA SER A 123 9.46 5.74 -4.87
C SER A 123 10.62 4.76 -5.11
N ASP A 124 10.55 3.56 -4.55
CA ASP A 124 11.64 2.59 -4.49
C ASP A 124 11.28 1.29 -5.18
N VAL A 125 11.05 1.38 -6.49
CA VAL A 125 10.54 0.26 -7.29
C VAL A 125 11.44 -0.97 -7.17
N ASP A 126 12.75 -0.78 -7.30
CA ASP A 126 13.69 -1.91 -7.30
C ASP A 126 13.63 -2.71 -5.99
N ASP A 127 13.58 -2.02 -4.87
CA ASP A 127 13.54 -2.68 -3.58
C ASP A 127 12.22 -3.42 -3.37
N LEU A 128 11.12 -2.80 -3.72
CA LEU A 128 9.81 -3.45 -3.58
C LEU A 128 9.66 -4.66 -4.51
N GLU A 129 10.20 -4.58 -5.72
CA GLU A 129 10.14 -5.71 -6.67
C GLU A 129 10.87 -6.95 -6.15
N LYS A 130 11.88 -6.76 -5.32
CA LYS A 130 12.59 -7.89 -4.71
C LYS A 130 11.76 -8.60 -3.64
N LEU A 131 10.75 -7.92 -3.10
CA LEU A 131 10.00 -8.40 -1.95
C LEU A 131 8.60 -8.89 -2.30
N VAL A 132 8.01 -8.40 -3.39
CA VAL A 132 6.65 -8.80 -3.80
C VAL A 132 6.71 -9.87 -4.87
N SER A 133 5.57 -10.56 -5.09
CA SER A 133 5.46 -11.55 -6.14
C SER A 133 5.33 -10.88 -7.51
N GLY A 134 5.68 -11.63 -8.58
CA GLY A 134 5.62 -11.11 -9.94
C GLY A 134 4.23 -10.75 -10.45
N THR A 135 3.17 -11.15 -9.73
CA THR A 135 1.80 -10.79 -10.10
C THR A 135 1.39 -9.42 -9.55
N ILE A 136 2.20 -8.86 -8.66
CA ILE A 136 1.94 -7.53 -8.08
C ILE A 136 2.67 -6.49 -8.91
N VAL A 137 1.93 -5.47 -9.35
CA VAL A 137 2.49 -4.36 -10.11
C VAL A 137 3.13 -3.37 -9.13
N VAL A 138 4.36 -2.96 -9.41
CA VAL A 138 5.05 -1.93 -8.63
C VAL A 138 5.17 -0.70 -9.50
N LYS A 139 4.58 0.39 -9.05
CA LYS A 139 4.47 1.62 -9.83
C LYS A 139 5.17 2.77 -9.13
N LYS A 140 6.04 3.44 -9.86
CA LYS A 140 6.77 4.58 -9.32
C LYS A 140 5.86 5.80 -9.16
N VAL A 141 6.00 6.47 -8.04
CA VAL A 141 5.33 7.75 -7.79
C VAL A 141 6.28 8.92 -7.99
#